data_e13997b110d29150734ae3ade12190a6
#
_entry.id   e13997b110d29150734ae3ade12190a6
#
_cell.length_a   1.000
_cell.length_b   1.000
_cell.length_c   1.000
_cell.angle_alpha   90.00
_cell.angle_beta   90.00
_cell.angle_gamma   90.00
#
_symmetry.space_group_name_H-M   'P 1'
#
loop_
_entity.id
_entity.type
_entity.pdbx_description
1 polymer ?
#
loop_
_entity_poly.entity_id
_entity_poly.type
_entity_poly.pdbx_seq_one_letter_code
_entity_poly.pdbx_strand_id
1 'polypeptide(L)'
;MLCYVTPKEHLGLPDKEDVREGIITYKIAAHGADLAKGLPGAQVRDNALSKARFEFRWEDQFNLGLDPERAREYHDATLPAEGAKIAHFCSMCGPKFCSMKITQEVRDYAATLDADGNPKVIPITQEAKQGMEEKSIEFRRRGSEIYQ
;
A
#
# COMPACT_ATOMS: atom_id res chain seq x y z
N MET A 1 -19.32 11.47 -27.01
CA MET A 1 -18.20 10.51 -27.22
C MET A 1 -18.12 9.37 -26.20
N LEU A 2 -18.99 9.31 -25.20
CA LEU A 2 -19.10 8.16 -24.28
C LEU A 2 -19.32 6.83 -25.01
N CYS A 3 -19.97 6.86 -26.15
CA CYS A 3 -20.26 5.72 -27.00
C CYS A 3 -19.02 4.88 -27.45
N TYR A 4 -17.84 5.43 -27.38
CA TYR A 4 -16.63 4.67 -27.71
C TYR A 4 -16.00 3.98 -26.50
N VAL A 5 -16.53 4.23 -25.31
CA VAL A 5 -15.92 3.80 -24.04
C VAL A 5 -16.75 2.72 -23.37
N THR A 6 -18.06 2.75 -23.61
CA THR A 6 -19.01 1.73 -23.12
C THR A 6 -19.67 1.03 -24.29
N PRO A 7 -19.36 -0.25 -24.55
CA PRO A 7 -19.97 -1.01 -25.65
C PRO A 7 -21.48 -1.02 -25.58
N LYS A 8 -22.05 -0.93 -24.38
CA LYS A 8 -23.49 -1.03 -24.12
C LYS A 8 -24.29 0.13 -24.67
N GLU A 9 -23.69 1.29 -24.93
CA GLU A 9 -24.39 2.46 -25.46
C GLU A 9 -25.01 2.21 -26.85
N HIS A 10 -24.39 1.36 -27.66
CA HIS A 10 -24.91 0.97 -28.97
C HIS A 10 -25.52 -0.43 -29.01
N LEU A 11 -25.22 -1.27 -28.05
CA LEU A 11 -25.64 -2.67 -28.01
C LEU A 11 -26.74 -2.94 -26.99
N GLY A 12 -27.15 -1.95 -26.24
CA GLY A 12 -28.19 -2.03 -25.21
C GLY A 12 -28.45 -0.70 -24.53
N LEU A 13 -29.34 -0.69 -23.55
CA LEU A 13 -29.55 0.47 -22.71
C LEU A 13 -28.50 0.50 -21.59
N PRO A 14 -27.66 1.54 -21.49
CA PRO A 14 -26.71 1.69 -20.41
C PRO A 14 -27.42 1.94 -19.09
N ASP A 15 -26.98 1.27 -18.04
CA ASP A 15 -27.39 1.55 -16.67
C ASP A 15 -26.42 2.57 -16.01
N LYS A 16 -26.67 2.85 -14.73
CA LYS A 16 -25.87 3.83 -13.97
C LYS A 16 -24.40 3.42 -13.87
N GLU A 17 -24.12 2.13 -13.71
CA GLU A 17 -22.76 1.63 -13.59
C GLU A 17 -22.02 1.70 -14.93
N ASP A 18 -22.67 1.41 -16.03
CA ASP A 18 -22.09 1.56 -17.37
C ASP A 18 -21.65 3.02 -17.62
N VAL A 19 -22.49 3.98 -17.22
CA VAL A 19 -22.18 5.42 -17.35
C VAL A 19 -21.01 5.80 -16.43
N ARG A 20 -21.00 5.30 -15.19
CA ARG A 20 -19.92 5.52 -14.24
C ARG A 20 -18.59 5.00 -14.80
N GLU A 21 -18.55 3.77 -15.31
CA GLU A 21 -17.36 3.16 -15.90
C GLU A 21 -16.84 3.98 -17.09
N GLY A 22 -17.76 4.46 -17.95
CA GLY A 22 -17.42 5.36 -19.05
C GLY A 22 -16.76 6.66 -18.58
N ILE A 23 -17.30 7.29 -17.52
CA ILE A 23 -16.74 8.52 -16.94
C ILE A 23 -15.34 8.26 -16.35
N ILE A 24 -15.16 7.17 -15.62
CA ILE A 24 -13.84 6.82 -15.04
C ILE A 24 -12.83 6.59 -16.17
N THR A 25 -13.19 5.88 -17.22
CA THR A 25 -12.32 5.63 -18.37
C THR A 25 -11.91 6.96 -19.05
N TYR A 26 -12.84 7.92 -19.19
CA TYR A 26 -12.50 9.24 -19.71
C TYR A 26 -11.57 10.03 -18.79
N LYS A 27 -11.73 9.93 -17.49
CA LYS A 27 -10.80 10.55 -16.53
C LYS A 27 -9.39 9.99 -16.69
N ILE A 28 -9.26 8.67 -16.87
CA ILE A 28 -7.96 8.03 -17.13
C ILE A 28 -7.34 8.55 -18.43
N ALA A 29 -8.12 8.58 -19.52
CA ALA A 29 -7.65 9.05 -20.81
C ALA A 29 -7.26 10.56 -20.78
N ALA A 30 -8.06 11.38 -20.12
CA ALA A 30 -7.77 12.82 -19.96
C ALA A 30 -6.49 13.05 -19.17
N HIS A 31 -6.33 12.31 -18.04
CA HIS A 31 -5.12 12.39 -17.23
C HIS A 31 -3.87 11.97 -18.02
N GLY A 32 -3.96 10.86 -18.76
CA GLY A 32 -2.87 10.43 -19.65
C GLY A 32 -2.52 11.46 -20.71
N ALA A 33 -3.52 12.13 -21.29
CA ALA A 33 -3.30 13.21 -22.26
C ALA A 33 -2.64 14.45 -21.63
N ASP A 34 -3.00 14.80 -20.41
CA ASP A 34 -2.41 15.92 -19.67
C ASP A 34 -0.94 15.65 -19.35
N LEU A 35 -0.61 14.43 -18.93
CA LEU A 35 0.78 14.00 -18.73
C LEU A 35 1.58 14.05 -20.03
N ALA A 36 1.02 13.54 -21.14
CA ALA A 36 1.68 13.52 -22.44
C ALA A 36 1.94 14.92 -22.99
N LYS A 37 1.06 15.89 -22.68
CA LYS A 37 1.23 17.31 -23.03
C LYS A 37 2.18 18.08 -22.12
N GLY A 38 2.63 17.45 -21.02
CA GLY A 38 3.46 18.13 -20.03
C GLY A 38 2.71 19.23 -19.26
N LEU A 39 1.40 19.06 -19.02
CA LEU A 39 0.61 20.05 -18.29
C LEU A 39 1.17 20.24 -16.88
N PRO A 40 1.49 21.49 -16.46
CA PRO A 40 1.97 21.74 -15.11
C PRO A 40 1.00 21.23 -14.06
N GLY A 41 1.51 20.47 -13.10
CA GLY A 41 0.71 19.89 -12.01
C GLY A 41 0.07 18.53 -12.30
N ALA A 42 0.04 18.05 -13.54
CA ALA A 42 -0.54 16.73 -13.87
C ALA A 42 0.16 15.60 -13.09
N GLN A 43 1.48 15.67 -12.93
CA GLN A 43 2.29 14.68 -12.22
C GLN A 43 2.12 14.73 -10.69
N VAL A 44 1.59 15.80 -10.12
CA VAL A 44 1.52 16.00 -8.66
C VAL A 44 0.68 14.91 -7.99
N ARG A 45 -0.48 14.61 -8.57
CA ARG A 45 -1.36 13.55 -8.05
C ARG A 45 -0.70 12.18 -8.14
N ASP A 46 -0.04 11.87 -9.24
CA ASP A 46 0.60 10.57 -9.45
C ASP A 46 1.75 10.36 -8.47
N ASN A 47 2.52 11.42 -8.21
CA ASN A 47 3.57 11.38 -7.19
C ASN A 47 3.00 11.16 -5.79
N ALA A 48 1.89 11.83 -5.46
CA ALA A 48 1.22 11.66 -4.18
C ALA A 48 0.65 10.24 -4.03
N LEU A 49 0.01 9.70 -5.07
CA LEU A 49 -0.52 8.34 -5.10
C LEU A 49 0.60 7.30 -4.97
N SER A 50 1.70 7.47 -5.71
CA SER A 50 2.86 6.58 -5.64
C SER A 50 3.48 6.59 -4.26
N LYS A 51 3.58 7.77 -3.61
CA LYS A 51 4.06 7.90 -2.24
C LYS A 51 3.13 7.21 -1.25
N ALA A 52 1.82 7.43 -1.35
CA ALA A 52 0.83 6.79 -0.51
C ALA A 52 0.90 5.25 -0.63
N ARG A 53 1.04 4.74 -1.85
CA ARG A 53 1.20 3.32 -2.12
C ARG A 53 2.49 2.76 -1.52
N PHE A 54 3.60 3.45 -1.67
CA PHE A 54 4.89 3.03 -1.13
C PHE A 54 4.88 2.94 0.40
N GLU A 55 4.16 3.87 1.04
CA GLU A 55 4.02 3.96 2.51
C GLU A 55 2.87 3.11 3.07
N PHE A 56 2.15 2.38 2.22
CA PHE A 56 0.95 1.60 2.58
C PHE A 56 -0.15 2.42 3.26
N ARG A 57 -0.30 3.69 2.87
CA ARG A 57 -1.38 4.58 3.32
C ARG A 57 -2.61 4.34 2.45
N TRP A 58 -3.37 3.29 2.76
CA TRP A 58 -4.46 2.78 1.94
C TRP A 58 -5.56 3.81 1.67
N GLU A 59 -6.02 4.51 2.70
CA GLU A 59 -7.05 5.55 2.56
C GLU A 59 -6.63 6.66 1.61
N ASP A 60 -5.40 7.14 1.73
CA ASP A 60 -4.85 8.14 0.81
C ASP A 60 -4.75 7.59 -0.61
N GLN A 61 -4.33 6.33 -0.76
CA GLN A 61 -4.26 5.67 -2.06
C GLN A 61 -5.62 5.58 -2.72
N PHE A 62 -6.68 5.21 -1.99
CA PHE A 62 -8.03 5.15 -2.52
C PHE A 62 -8.52 6.53 -2.94
N ASN A 63 -8.38 7.54 -2.07
CA ASN A 63 -8.86 8.90 -2.30
C ASN A 63 -8.11 9.63 -3.42
N LEU A 64 -6.85 9.30 -3.67
CA LEU A 64 -6.07 9.82 -4.80
C LEU A 64 -6.34 9.06 -6.11
N GLY A 65 -6.97 7.90 -6.05
CA GLY A 65 -7.39 7.11 -7.20
C GLY A 65 -8.49 7.77 -8.01
N LEU A 66 -8.73 7.29 -9.21
CA LEU A 66 -9.80 7.80 -10.09
C LEU A 66 -11.17 7.17 -9.77
N ASP A 67 -11.19 6.03 -9.12
CA ASP A 67 -12.37 5.34 -8.61
C ASP A 67 -12.13 4.83 -7.18
N PRO A 68 -12.27 5.71 -6.17
CA PRO A 68 -11.98 5.37 -4.78
C PRO A 68 -12.83 4.23 -4.22
N GLU A 69 -14.11 4.19 -4.58
CA GLU A 69 -15.05 3.19 -4.09
C GLU A 69 -14.66 1.79 -4.59
N ARG A 70 -14.44 1.63 -5.88
CA ARG A 70 -14.01 0.35 -6.47
C ARG A 70 -12.63 -0.08 -5.99
N ALA A 71 -11.72 0.86 -5.79
CA ALA A 71 -10.40 0.57 -5.23
C ALA A 71 -10.51 -0.02 -3.82
N ARG A 72 -11.37 0.54 -2.98
CA ARG A 72 -11.66 0.03 -1.64
C ARG A 72 -12.32 -1.35 -1.69
N GLU A 73 -13.33 -1.53 -2.53
CA GLU A 73 -14.00 -2.82 -2.70
C GLU A 73 -13.04 -3.95 -3.05
N TYR A 74 -12.14 -3.73 -4.01
CA TYR A 74 -11.15 -4.72 -4.39
C TYR A 74 -10.14 -5.01 -3.29
N HIS A 75 -9.68 -3.97 -2.60
CA HIS A 75 -8.77 -4.14 -1.46
C HIS A 75 -9.43 -4.96 -0.35
N ASP A 76 -10.65 -4.61 0.05
CA ASP A 76 -11.38 -5.26 1.13
C ASP A 76 -11.80 -6.69 0.78
N ALA A 77 -12.12 -6.95 -0.48
CA ALA A 77 -12.44 -8.29 -0.97
C ALA A 77 -11.23 -9.25 -0.88
N THR A 78 -10.02 -8.73 -1.10
CA THR A 78 -8.79 -9.53 -1.04
C THR A 78 -8.19 -9.62 0.36
N LEU A 79 -8.55 -8.72 1.26
CA LEU A 79 -8.09 -8.65 2.64
C LEU A 79 -9.29 -8.51 3.58
N PRO A 80 -10.12 -9.56 3.74
CA PRO A 80 -11.41 -9.46 4.43
C PRO A 80 -11.30 -9.26 5.95
N ALA A 81 -10.20 -9.65 6.58
CA ALA A 81 -9.99 -9.44 8.01
C ALA A 81 -9.66 -7.96 8.28
N GLU A 82 -10.33 -7.34 9.26
CA GLU A 82 -10.17 -5.92 9.58
C GLU A 82 -8.70 -5.53 9.85
N GLY A 83 -7.96 -6.34 10.58
CA GLY A 83 -6.53 -6.11 10.82
C GLY A 83 -5.66 -6.22 9.57
N ALA A 84 -6.10 -6.97 8.56
CA ALA A 84 -5.38 -7.09 7.30
C ALA A 84 -5.58 -5.88 6.38
N LYS A 85 -6.71 -5.18 6.48
CA LYS A 85 -7.04 -4.00 5.67
C LYS A 85 -6.09 -2.84 5.88
N ILE A 86 -5.50 -2.73 7.07
CA ILE A 86 -4.51 -1.69 7.42
C ILE A 86 -3.08 -2.19 7.39
N ALA A 87 -2.86 -3.43 6.98
CA ALA A 87 -1.53 -4.04 6.99
C ALA A 87 -0.58 -3.40 5.96
N HIS A 88 0.71 -3.38 6.28
CA HIS A 88 1.77 -2.88 5.42
C HIS A 88 2.21 -3.90 4.37
N PHE A 89 1.26 -4.49 3.69
CA PHE A 89 1.43 -5.34 2.51
C PHE A 89 0.10 -5.42 1.75
N CYS A 90 0.12 -5.84 0.50
CA CYS A 90 -1.09 -6.12 -0.28
C CYS A 90 -1.23 -7.61 -0.56
N SER A 91 -2.43 -8.03 -0.95
CA SER A 91 -2.76 -9.43 -1.28
C SER A 91 -1.94 -9.99 -2.44
N MET A 92 -1.44 -9.14 -3.35
CA MET A 92 -0.73 -9.55 -4.56
C MET A 92 0.61 -10.24 -4.24
N CYS A 93 1.45 -9.63 -3.40
CA CYS A 93 2.79 -10.12 -3.09
C CYS A 93 2.88 -10.77 -1.70
N GLY A 94 1.93 -10.45 -0.81
CA GLY A 94 1.98 -10.85 0.59
C GLY A 94 3.12 -10.19 1.38
N PRO A 95 3.25 -10.54 2.66
CA PRO A 95 4.16 -9.83 3.57
C PRO A 95 5.65 -10.13 3.33
N LYS A 96 5.99 -11.25 2.70
CA LYS A 96 7.37 -11.72 2.56
C LYS A 96 8.03 -11.36 1.22
N PHE A 97 7.24 -11.01 0.20
CA PHE A 97 7.73 -10.80 -1.16
C PHE A 97 7.38 -9.43 -1.73
N CYS A 98 6.87 -8.52 -0.92
CA CYS A 98 6.57 -7.16 -1.36
C CYS A 98 7.85 -6.33 -1.46
N SER A 99 8.23 -5.94 -2.67
CA SER A 99 9.44 -5.14 -2.92
C SER A 99 9.40 -3.78 -2.20
N MET A 100 8.22 -3.17 -2.06
CA MET A 100 8.06 -1.91 -1.33
C MET A 100 8.34 -2.10 0.16
N LYS A 101 7.79 -3.15 0.78
CA LYS A 101 8.04 -3.48 2.18
C LYS A 101 9.51 -3.80 2.42
N ILE A 102 10.11 -4.64 1.59
CA ILE A 102 11.52 -4.99 1.67
C ILE A 102 12.39 -3.73 1.55
N THR A 103 12.06 -2.83 0.62
CA THR A 103 12.80 -1.57 0.47
C THR A 103 12.69 -0.69 1.72
N GLN A 104 11.53 -0.63 2.36
CA GLN A 104 11.37 0.10 3.62
C GLN A 104 12.19 -0.53 4.72
N GLU A 105 12.12 -1.84 4.90
CA GLU A 105 12.91 -2.58 5.91
C GLU A 105 14.42 -2.38 5.71
N VAL A 106 14.90 -2.38 4.45
CA VAL A 106 16.30 -2.08 4.14
C VAL A 106 16.67 -0.65 4.49
N ARG A 107 15.79 0.32 4.21
CA ARG A 107 16.01 1.73 4.60
C ARG A 107 16.02 1.92 6.11
N ASP A 108 15.09 1.28 6.80
CA ASP A 108 15.03 1.32 8.26
C ASP A 108 16.29 0.70 8.88
N TYR A 109 16.73 -0.43 8.35
CA TYR A 109 18.00 -1.04 8.75
C TYR A 109 19.18 -0.12 8.48
N ALA A 110 19.28 0.46 7.28
CA ALA A 110 20.35 1.39 6.93
C ALA A 110 20.38 2.62 7.86
N ALA A 111 19.20 3.09 8.32
CA ALA A 111 19.11 4.19 9.27
C ALA A 111 19.69 3.83 10.67
N THR A 112 19.80 2.55 10.99
CA THR A 112 20.43 2.07 12.24
C THR A 112 21.95 1.97 12.17
N LEU A 113 22.53 2.13 10.97
CA LEU A 113 23.96 2.07 10.75
C LEU A 113 24.60 3.47 10.89
N ASP A 114 25.86 3.51 11.33
CA ASP A 114 26.70 4.71 11.31
C ASP A 114 27.29 4.97 9.91
N ALA A 115 28.13 6.00 9.80
CA ALA A 115 28.78 6.36 8.54
C ALA A 115 29.77 5.27 8.03
N ASP A 116 30.24 4.42 8.92
CA ASP A 116 31.18 3.33 8.62
C ASP A 116 30.46 2.00 8.36
N GLY A 117 29.13 2.01 8.40
CA GLY A 117 28.29 0.84 8.15
C GLY A 117 28.16 -0.11 9.35
N ASN A 118 28.54 0.31 10.54
CA ASN A 118 28.36 -0.46 11.75
C ASN A 118 27.01 -0.13 12.42
N PRO A 119 26.38 -1.07 13.13
CA PRO A 119 25.17 -0.78 13.88
C PRO A 119 25.40 0.34 14.90
N LYS A 120 24.59 1.39 14.85
CA LYS A 120 24.59 2.42 15.89
C LYS A 120 24.33 1.76 17.22
N VAL A 121 25.23 1.89 18.17
CA VAL A 121 25.02 1.37 19.52
C VAL A 121 23.94 2.20 20.18
N ILE A 122 22.72 1.72 20.16
CA ILE A 122 21.63 2.27 20.97
C ILE A 122 21.85 1.65 22.38
N PRO A 123 22.15 2.45 23.39
CA PRO A 123 22.31 1.91 24.74
C PRO A 123 21.01 1.21 25.14
N ILE A 124 21.09 -0.09 25.37
CA ILE A 124 19.94 -0.88 25.83
C ILE A 124 19.57 -0.35 27.22
N THR A 125 18.38 0.22 27.34
CA THR A 125 17.89 0.72 28.63
C THR A 125 17.79 -0.44 29.63
N GLN A 126 17.89 -0.13 30.92
CA GLN A 126 17.71 -1.16 31.96
C GLN A 126 16.37 -1.88 31.85
N GLU A 127 15.32 -1.14 31.50
CA GLU A 127 13.96 -1.68 31.26
C GLU A 127 13.93 -2.70 30.10
N ALA A 128 14.64 -2.40 28.99
CA ALA A 128 14.76 -3.33 27.88
C ALA A 128 15.53 -4.60 28.26
N LYS A 129 16.57 -4.49 29.08
CA LYS A 129 17.29 -5.66 29.60
C LYS A 129 16.42 -6.53 30.49
N GLN A 130 15.66 -5.93 31.39
CA GLN A 130 14.72 -6.66 32.25
C GLN A 130 13.63 -7.35 31.43
N GLY A 131 13.03 -6.66 30.46
CA GLY A 131 12.04 -7.26 29.58
C GLY A 131 12.58 -8.45 28.74
N MET A 132 13.80 -8.36 28.26
CA MET A 132 14.47 -9.48 27.57
C MET A 132 14.71 -10.66 28.51
N GLU A 133 15.10 -10.42 29.75
CA GLU A 133 15.35 -11.44 30.74
C GLU A 133 14.05 -12.15 31.17
N GLU A 134 12.97 -11.38 31.41
CA GLU A 134 11.64 -11.92 31.69
C GLU A 134 11.12 -12.82 30.53
N LYS A 135 11.26 -12.36 29.30
CA LYS A 135 10.86 -13.14 28.12
C LYS A 135 11.74 -14.38 27.93
N SER A 136 12.99 -14.32 28.24
CA SER A 136 13.90 -15.47 28.21
C SER A 136 13.51 -16.54 29.24
N ILE A 137 13.08 -16.11 30.45
CA ILE A 137 12.59 -17.02 31.48
C ILE A 137 11.26 -17.65 31.08
N GLU A 138 10.34 -16.85 30.52
CA GLU A 138 9.06 -17.33 30.01
C GLU A 138 9.27 -18.37 28.91
N PHE A 139 10.14 -18.09 27.94
CA PHE A 139 10.48 -19.01 26.85
C PHE A 139 11.02 -20.35 27.37
N ARG A 140 11.95 -20.31 28.33
CA ARG A 140 12.48 -21.53 28.94
C ARG A 140 11.43 -22.33 29.69
N ARG A 141 10.48 -21.67 30.36
CA ARG A 141 9.37 -22.34 31.07
C ARG A 141 8.40 -23.03 30.10
N ARG A 142 8.24 -22.51 28.88
CA ARG A 142 7.40 -23.09 27.83
C ARG A 142 8.06 -24.22 27.05
N GLY A 143 9.25 -24.68 27.45
CA GLY A 143 9.94 -25.82 26.82
C GLY A 143 10.96 -25.43 25.76
N SER A 144 11.24 -24.13 25.57
CA SER A 144 12.23 -23.63 24.60
C SER A 144 11.91 -23.97 23.13
N GLU A 145 10.65 -24.21 22.82
CA GLU A 145 10.19 -24.49 21.46
C GLU A 145 9.62 -23.23 20.81
N ILE A 146 10.04 -22.95 19.55
CA ILE A 146 9.63 -21.76 18.77
C ILE A 146 8.29 -22.03 18.06
N TYR A 147 7.96 -23.29 17.80
CA TYR A 147 6.72 -23.67 17.14
C TYR A 147 5.97 -24.69 18.03
N GLN A 148 4.77 -24.32 18.40
CA GLN A 148 3.77 -25.22 18.97
C GLN A 148 2.59 -25.34 18.02
#